data_45436674daaa5f3ac96705feceb4c8bc
#
_entry.id   45436674daaa5f3ac96705feceb4c8bc
#
_cell.length_a   1.000
_cell.length_b   1.000
_cell.length_c   1.000
_cell.angle_alpha   90.00
_cell.angle_beta   90.00
_cell.angle_gamma   90.00
#
_symmetry.space_group_name_H-M   'P 1'
#
loop_
_entity.id
_entity.type
_entity.pdbx_description
1 polymer ?
#
loop_
_entity_poly.entity_id
_entity_poly.type
_entity_poly.pdbx_seq_one_letter_code
_entity_poly.pdbx_strand_id
1 'polypeptide(L)'
;MAEYHITMRISSLFALFLLCLPPAMAEGLPDLGDAAQLSLTPQAERRVGESIMRDIRLHDPAFAEDPETTGYLNALGYRLVSNSQDVRQNFEFFLVKDTTLNAFALPGGFIGVHTGLIATAQSESELAAVLAHEIAHVTQRHLSRMINKEGQLSAAMLAAMALAIIARNSQLGSAAATIGQAGAITAQIGFTREFEREADRLGFLTLERSGFDVRAMPAFFARMQRAGRLYENNAPAYLRSHPVTTERIADAENRIQGLAYKQTPDSLDFQLVRAKLRADQGTSRDALAQLEGDLRDKKFSNEIAARYGLAVALLRAKEPARAEAELAPLLKTTDHPMFAGLSARIKQAKGDNQGAADALRQALVRYPNNRALNYAYIGALQQSGQNREAASLLEEQLKNYPSDARLYALQAKGYAALGKRLLQHQAQAEVYVLQGSVSSAIEQLQLAQKSGDGDFYQLSSVEARLRNLRVQLAEEMKQAKQKR
;
A
#
# COMPACT_ATOMS: atom_id res chain seq x y z
N MET A 1 -27.03 46.18 71.25
CA MET A 1 -27.61 45.94 69.93
C MET A 1 -26.57 46.23 68.84
N ALA A 2 -25.46 45.49 68.78
CA ALA A 2 -24.39 45.70 67.82
C ALA A 2 -23.62 44.41 67.43
N GLU A 3 -24.23 43.22 67.57
CA GLU A 3 -23.53 41.98 67.24
C GLU A 3 -24.25 41.10 66.14
N TYR A 4 -25.33 41.56 65.56
CA TYR A 4 -26.11 40.75 64.59
C TYR A 4 -25.84 41.09 63.10
N HIS A 5 -24.93 42.03 62.76
CA HIS A 5 -24.73 42.48 61.38
C HIS A 5 -23.45 41.99 60.70
N ILE A 6 -22.58 41.26 61.39
CA ILE A 6 -21.31 40.83 60.80
C ILE A 6 -21.35 39.40 60.23
N THR A 7 -22.23 38.53 60.73
CA THR A 7 -22.32 37.13 60.30
C THR A 7 -23.02 36.94 58.94
N MET A 8 -23.83 37.90 58.45
CA MET A 8 -24.56 37.77 57.20
C MET A 8 -23.76 38.20 55.95
N ARG A 9 -22.65 38.91 56.09
CA ARG A 9 -21.81 39.33 54.96
C ARG A 9 -20.71 38.34 54.53
N ILE A 10 -20.34 37.38 55.41
CA ILE A 10 -19.32 36.37 55.11
C ILE A 10 -19.92 35.19 54.32
N SER A 11 -21.21 34.86 54.54
CA SER A 11 -21.87 33.79 53.80
C SER A 11 -22.18 34.12 52.36
N SER A 12 -22.33 35.41 52.02
CA SER A 12 -22.61 35.83 50.62
C SER A 12 -21.35 35.90 49.77
N LEU A 13 -20.16 36.05 50.34
CA LEU A 13 -18.90 36.03 49.60
C LEU A 13 -18.41 34.61 49.28
N PHE A 14 -18.80 33.62 50.10
CA PHE A 14 -18.43 32.22 49.81
C PHE A 14 -19.31 31.57 48.71
N ALA A 15 -20.53 32.05 48.54
CA ALA A 15 -21.45 31.58 47.50
C ALA A 15 -21.07 32.12 46.08
N LEU A 16 -20.37 33.29 46.03
CA LEU A 16 -19.99 33.91 44.76
C LEU A 16 -18.67 33.34 44.20
N PHE A 17 -17.84 32.68 45.06
CA PHE A 17 -16.58 32.08 44.64
C PHE A 17 -16.74 30.66 44.06
N LEU A 18 -17.90 30.00 44.25
CA LEU A 18 -18.19 28.68 43.70
C LEU A 18 -18.74 28.71 42.24
N LEU A 19 -19.06 29.89 41.73
CA LEU A 19 -19.64 30.07 40.39
C LEU A 19 -18.61 30.47 39.29
N CYS A 20 -17.34 30.63 39.65
CA CYS A 20 -16.24 30.99 38.73
C CYS A 20 -15.21 29.87 38.55
N LEU A 21 -15.55 28.60 38.84
CA LEU A 21 -14.72 27.49 38.38
C LEU A 21 -14.99 27.33 36.86
N PRO A 22 -13.97 27.42 36.00
CA PRO A 22 -14.14 27.06 34.60
C PRO A 22 -14.63 25.61 34.55
N PRO A 23 -15.50 25.26 33.59
CA PRO A 23 -15.87 23.86 33.39
C PRO A 23 -14.58 23.07 33.23
N ALA A 24 -14.31 22.13 34.12
CA ALA A 24 -13.27 21.15 33.91
C ALA A 24 -13.59 20.51 32.57
N MET A 25 -12.83 20.88 31.55
CA MET A 25 -12.79 20.11 30.33
C MET A 25 -12.44 18.71 30.80
N ALA A 26 -13.35 17.78 30.67
CA ALA A 26 -13.06 16.38 30.81
C ALA A 26 -12.06 16.06 29.69
N GLU A 27 -10.76 16.27 29.98
CA GLU A 27 -9.73 15.53 29.29
C GLU A 27 -10.15 14.07 29.39
N GLY A 28 -10.32 13.44 28.21
CA GLY A 28 -10.85 12.11 28.10
C GLY A 28 -10.28 11.21 29.18
N LEU A 29 -11.17 10.46 29.84
CA LEU A 29 -10.77 9.50 30.87
C LEU A 29 -9.48 8.82 30.42
N PRO A 30 -8.44 8.72 31.27
CA PRO A 30 -7.24 7.96 30.93
C PRO A 30 -7.70 6.61 30.41
N ASP A 31 -7.23 6.26 29.23
CA ASP A 31 -7.44 4.95 28.62
C ASP A 31 -6.99 3.90 29.65
N LEU A 32 -7.94 3.29 30.36
CA LEU A 32 -7.70 2.30 31.42
C LEU A 32 -7.18 1.00 30.79
N GLY A 33 -6.18 1.13 29.91
CA GLY A 33 -5.39 0.02 29.37
C GLY A 33 -6.28 -1.08 28.78
N ASP A 34 -6.59 -0.95 27.49
CA ASP A 34 -7.15 -2.08 26.74
C ASP A 34 -6.32 -3.34 27.07
N ALA A 35 -6.97 -4.40 27.57
CA ALA A 35 -6.32 -5.67 27.90
C ALA A 35 -5.47 -6.19 26.70
N ALA A 36 -5.76 -5.74 25.49
CA ALA A 36 -4.97 -5.96 24.28
C ALA A 36 -3.57 -5.32 24.33
N GLN A 37 -3.35 -4.26 25.11
CA GLN A 37 -2.03 -3.66 25.28
C GLN A 37 -1.08 -4.52 26.11
N LEU A 38 -1.59 -5.44 26.89
CA LEU A 38 -0.77 -6.32 27.75
C LEU A 38 -0.05 -7.43 26.98
N SER A 39 -0.51 -7.83 25.79
CA SER A 39 0.05 -8.96 25.05
C SER A 39 0.85 -8.59 23.81
N LEU A 40 0.48 -7.53 23.07
CA LEU A 40 1.18 -7.11 21.85
C LEU A 40 1.24 -5.58 21.74
N THR A 41 2.42 -4.99 21.99
CA THR A 41 2.59 -3.54 21.84
C THR A 41 2.53 -3.11 20.37
N PRO A 42 2.18 -1.85 20.03
CA PRO A 42 2.20 -1.36 18.65
C PRO A 42 3.54 -1.57 17.95
N GLN A 43 4.67 -1.45 18.67
CA GLN A 43 6.00 -1.73 18.14
C GLN A 43 6.22 -3.22 17.87
N ALA A 44 5.66 -4.10 18.69
CA ALA A 44 5.71 -5.54 18.44
C ALA A 44 4.86 -5.92 17.24
N GLU A 45 3.66 -5.33 17.07
CA GLU A 45 2.85 -5.49 15.86
C GLU A 45 3.61 -5.01 14.61
N ARG A 46 4.25 -3.84 14.69
CA ARG A 46 5.03 -3.31 13.58
C ARG A 46 6.16 -4.25 13.16
N ARG A 47 6.92 -4.79 14.12
CA ARG A 47 7.99 -5.76 13.85
C ARG A 47 7.47 -7.04 13.20
N VAL A 48 6.32 -7.53 13.64
CA VAL A 48 5.67 -8.70 13.02
C VAL A 48 5.29 -8.37 11.57
N GLY A 49 4.62 -7.24 11.34
CA GLY A 49 4.25 -6.79 10.01
C GLY A 49 5.45 -6.60 9.08
N GLU A 50 6.54 -6.02 9.56
CA GLU A 50 7.79 -5.87 8.80
C GLU A 50 8.41 -7.23 8.45
N SER A 51 8.33 -8.22 9.35
CA SER A 51 8.78 -9.57 9.05
C SER A 51 7.94 -10.22 7.95
N ILE A 52 6.63 -10.05 7.99
CA ILE A 52 5.70 -10.56 6.97
C ILE A 52 5.96 -9.86 5.63
N MET A 53 6.07 -8.54 5.64
CA MET A 53 6.35 -7.76 4.43
C MET A 53 7.69 -8.11 3.79
N ARG A 54 8.69 -8.43 4.62
CA ARG A 54 9.98 -8.96 4.15
C ARG A 54 9.82 -10.25 3.37
N ASP A 55 9.05 -11.19 3.93
CA ASP A 55 8.80 -12.48 3.31
C ASP A 55 8.00 -12.34 2.01
N ILE A 56 6.97 -11.48 1.99
CA ILE A 56 6.20 -11.15 0.80
C ILE A 56 7.10 -10.57 -0.30
N ARG A 57 7.91 -9.55 0.02
CA ARG A 57 8.77 -8.90 -0.96
C ARG A 57 9.82 -9.82 -1.56
N LEU A 58 10.28 -10.81 -0.79
CA LEU A 58 11.32 -11.76 -1.22
C LEU A 58 10.77 -12.96 -1.99
N HIS A 59 9.59 -13.46 -1.60
CA HIS A 59 9.15 -14.78 -2.03
C HIS A 59 7.80 -14.80 -2.74
N ASP A 60 6.96 -13.75 -2.58
CA ASP A 60 5.65 -13.74 -3.22
C ASP A 60 5.73 -13.14 -4.64
N PRO A 61 5.55 -13.96 -5.69
CA PRO A 61 5.56 -13.47 -7.07
C PRO A 61 4.38 -12.55 -7.40
N ALA A 62 3.36 -12.50 -6.53
CA ALA A 62 2.23 -11.60 -6.67
C ALA A 62 2.53 -10.20 -6.10
N PHE A 63 3.61 -10.02 -5.34
CA PHE A 63 4.03 -8.68 -4.92
C PHE A 63 4.39 -7.83 -6.15
N ALA A 64 3.65 -6.72 -6.35
CA ALA A 64 3.78 -5.92 -7.55
C ALA A 64 4.49 -4.59 -7.27
N GLU A 65 5.63 -4.38 -7.92
CA GLU A 65 6.34 -3.10 -7.94
C GLU A 65 5.86 -2.24 -9.12
N ASP A 66 4.69 -1.64 -8.99
CA ASP A 66 4.17 -0.65 -9.94
C ASP A 66 4.10 0.73 -9.28
N PRO A 67 5.11 1.61 -9.50
CA PRO A 67 5.18 2.90 -8.82
C PRO A 67 4.02 3.85 -9.11
N GLU A 68 3.39 3.77 -10.30
CA GLU A 68 2.23 4.59 -10.63
C GLU A 68 1.02 4.16 -9.80
N THR A 69 0.69 2.87 -9.82
CA THR A 69 -0.44 2.32 -9.06
C THR A 69 -0.21 2.40 -7.56
N THR A 70 1.00 2.08 -7.08
CA THR A 70 1.35 2.17 -5.66
C THR A 70 1.34 3.61 -5.17
N GLY A 71 1.80 4.55 -6.01
CA GLY A 71 1.74 5.99 -5.71
C GLY A 71 0.30 6.47 -5.53
N TYR A 72 -0.60 6.09 -6.43
CA TYR A 72 -2.03 6.37 -6.33
C TYR A 72 -2.64 5.76 -5.05
N LEU A 73 -2.38 4.47 -4.78
CA LEU A 73 -2.90 3.79 -3.59
C LEU A 73 -2.45 4.47 -2.30
N ASN A 74 -1.18 4.87 -2.20
CA ASN A 74 -0.68 5.58 -1.04
C ASN A 74 -1.33 6.96 -0.91
N ALA A 75 -1.50 7.71 -2.00
CA ALA A 75 -2.17 9.01 -1.97
C ALA A 75 -3.64 8.89 -1.48
N LEU A 76 -4.40 7.92 -2.01
CA LEU A 76 -5.76 7.62 -1.58
C LEU A 76 -5.78 7.14 -0.12
N GLY A 77 -4.92 6.20 0.23
CA GLY A 77 -4.82 5.64 1.57
C GLY A 77 -4.48 6.70 2.62
N TYR A 78 -3.48 7.54 2.39
CA TYR A 78 -3.13 8.61 3.32
C TYR A 78 -4.20 9.70 3.42
N ARG A 79 -4.95 9.98 2.35
CA ARG A 79 -6.15 10.84 2.42
C ARG A 79 -7.19 10.28 3.39
N LEU A 80 -7.40 8.96 3.39
CA LEU A 80 -8.32 8.29 4.31
C LEU A 80 -7.74 8.25 5.73
N VAL A 81 -6.47 7.88 5.90
CA VAL A 81 -5.79 7.82 7.20
C VAL A 81 -5.83 9.17 7.90
N SER A 82 -5.55 10.29 7.20
CA SER A 82 -5.57 11.63 7.79
C SER A 82 -6.96 12.09 8.27
N ASN A 83 -8.02 11.43 7.83
CA ASN A 83 -9.41 11.67 8.26
C ASN A 83 -9.97 10.57 9.17
N SER A 84 -9.16 9.54 9.49
CA SER A 84 -9.55 8.48 10.41
C SER A 84 -9.31 8.86 11.87
N GLN A 85 -9.95 8.13 12.79
CA GLN A 85 -9.76 8.31 14.22
C GLN A 85 -8.62 7.42 14.73
N ASP A 86 -7.97 7.85 15.83
CA ASP A 86 -6.99 7.06 16.59
C ASP A 86 -5.79 6.53 15.77
N VAL A 87 -5.26 7.34 14.86
CA VAL A 87 -4.06 7.00 14.08
C VAL A 87 -2.84 7.04 15.00
N ARG A 88 -2.37 5.87 15.43
CA ARG A 88 -1.20 5.72 16.31
C ARG A 88 0.01 5.08 15.64
N GLN A 89 -0.09 4.78 14.33
CA GLN A 89 0.94 4.05 13.59
C GLN A 89 1.05 4.51 12.14
N ASN A 90 2.20 4.22 11.53
CA ASN A 90 2.42 4.50 10.11
C ASN A 90 1.71 3.45 9.26
N PHE A 91 1.16 3.89 8.15
CA PHE A 91 0.52 3.04 7.15
C PHE A 91 1.41 2.86 5.92
N GLU A 92 1.33 1.69 5.31
CA GLU A 92 1.94 1.39 4.03
C GLU A 92 0.95 0.59 3.18
N PHE A 93 0.60 1.12 2.02
CA PHE A 93 -0.28 0.45 1.07
C PHE A 93 0.56 -0.19 -0.04
N PHE A 94 0.36 -1.48 -0.27
CA PHE A 94 1.09 -2.22 -1.28
C PHE A 94 0.16 -2.98 -2.22
N LEU A 95 0.65 -3.22 -3.45
CA LEU A 95 -0.12 -3.85 -4.50
C LEU A 95 0.18 -5.35 -4.58
N VAL A 96 -0.88 -6.15 -4.71
CA VAL A 96 -0.81 -7.59 -4.99
C VAL A 96 -1.35 -7.84 -6.38
N LYS A 97 -0.55 -8.43 -7.27
CA LYS A 97 -0.93 -8.78 -8.64
C LYS A 97 -1.80 -10.04 -8.64
N ASP A 98 -3.05 -9.85 -8.30
CA ASP A 98 -4.06 -10.90 -8.28
C ASP A 98 -5.38 -10.33 -8.82
N THR A 99 -6.03 -11.07 -9.72
CA THR A 99 -7.29 -10.64 -10.35
C THR A 99 -8.51 -10.84 -9.46
N THR A 100 -8.36 -11.49 -8.30
CA THR A 100 -9.44 -11.63 -7.34
C THR A 100 -9.73 -10.31 -6.65
N LEU A 101 -10.97 -10.17 -6.22
CA LEU A 101 -11.42 -9.01 -5.48
C LEU A 101 -11.05 -9.20 -4.01
N ASN A 102 -10.01 -8.50 -3.56
CA ASN A 102 -9.54 -8.57 -2.18
C ASN A 102 -8.76 -7.32 -1.75
N ALA A 103 -8.83 -7.01 -0.46
CA ALA A 103 -7.89 -6.18 0.28
C ALA A 103 -7.76 -6.78 1.68
N PHE A 104 -6.67 -6.53 2.37
CA PHE A 104 -6.44 -7.08 3.70
C PHE A 104 -5.45 -6.23 4.50
N ALA A 105 -5.67 -6.16 5.81
CA ALA A 105 -4.77 -5.53 6.75
C ALA A 105 -3.83 -6.55 7.39
N LEU A 106 -2.55 -6.20 7.47
CA LEU A 106 -1.52 -6.92 8.22
C LEU A 106 -1.17 -6.17 9.52
N PRO A 107 -0.55 -6.81 10.51
CA PRO A 107 -0.09 -6.15 11.72
C PRO A 107 0.80 -4.96 11.41
N GLY A 108 0.69 -3.88 12.21
CA GLY A 108 1.59 -2.73 12.12
C GLY A 108 1.32 -1.76 10.98
N GLY A 109 0.12 -1.77 10.39
CA GLY A 109 -0.32 -0.75 9.44
C GLY A 109 -0.03 -1.03 7.98
N PHE A 110 0.27 -2.25 7.61
CA PHE A 110 0.42 -2.66 6.21
C PHE A 110 -0.94 -3.09 5.63
N ILE A 111 -1.31 -2.55 4.48
CA ILE A 111 -2.56 -2.88 3.79
C ILE A 111 -2.25 -3.33 2.37
N GLY A 112 -2.57 -4.60 2.09
CA GLY A 112 -2.44 -5.19 0.76
C GLY A 112 -3.72 -4.99 -0.06
N VAL A 113 -3.56 -4.62 -1.33
CA VAL A 113 -4.68 -4.36 -2.25
C VAL A 113 -4.46 -5.15 -3.54
N HIS A 114 -5.41 -6.02 -3.87
CA HIS A 114 -5.35 -6.78 -5.11
C HIS A 114 -5.65 -5.91 -6.32
N THR A 115 -4.93 -6.14 -7.42
CA THR A 115 -5.20 -5.46 -8.69
C THR A 115 -6.64 -5.67 -9.17
N GLY A 116 -7.22 -6.84 -8.87
CA GLY A 116 -8.61 -7.17 -9.19
C GLY A 116 -9.63 -6.27 -8.49
N LEU A 117 -9.41 -5.86 -7.25
CA LEU A 117 -10.27 -4.92 -6.55
C LEU A 117 -10.31 -3.57 -7.28
N ILE A 118 -9.14 -3.01 -7.63
CA ILE A 118 -9.05 -1.70 -8.30
C ILE A 118 -9.67 -1.77 -9.70
N ALA A 119 -9.35 -2.83 -10.45
CA ALA A 119 -9.83 -3.00 -11.84
C ALA A 119 -11.36 -3.19 -11.92
N THR A 120 -11.99 -3.76 -10.88
CA THR A 120 -13.44 -4.06 -10.84
C THR A 120 -14.25 -3.05 -10.04
N ALA A 121 -13.62 -2.15 -9.28
CA ALA A 121 -14.30 -1.07 -8.58
C ALA A 121 -15.09 -0.20 -9.58
N GLN A 122 -16.35 0.09 -9.26
CA GLN A 122 -17.22 0.88 -10.14
C GLN A 122 -16.99 2.38 -9.98
N SER A 123 -16.51 2.81 -8.80
CA SER A 123 -16.12 4.18 -8.51
C SER A 123 -14.91 4.23 -7.58
N GLU A 124 -14.25 5.38 -7.52
CA GLU A 124 -13.19 5.63 -6.55
C GLU A 124 -13.71 5.54 -5.11
N SER A 125 -14.97 5.97 -4.89
CA SER A 125 -15.61 5.87 -3.58
C SER A 125 -15.83 4.42 -3.13
N GLU A 126 -16.05 3.45 -4.04
CA GLU A 126 -16.07 2.02 -3.68
C GLU A 126 -14.70 1.54 -3.21
N LEU A 127 -13.64 1.87 -3.92
CA LEU A 127 -12.27 1.51 -3.51
C LEU A 127 -11.92 2.17 -2.17
N ALA A 128 -12.26 3.45 -2.02
CA ALA A 128 -12.06 4.20 -0.78
C ALA A 128 -12.85 3.58 0.40
N ALA A 129 -14.07 3.08 0.17
CA ALA A 129 -14.88 2.43 1.20
C ALA A 129 -14.21 1.15 1.72
N VAL A 130 -13.66 0.32 0.83
CA VAL A 130 -12.89 -0.89 1.23
C VAL A 130 -11.64 -0.49 2.00
N LEU A 131 -10.86 0.47 1.50
CA LEU A 131 -9.65 0.91 2.21
C LEU A 131 -9.96 1.53 3.57
N ALA A 132 -11.04 2.30 3.70
CA ALA A 132 -11.47 2.88 4.97
C ALA A 132 -11.85 1.79 5.99
N HIS A 133 -12.47 0.69 5.54
CA HIS A 133 -12.77 -0.48 6.35
C HIS A 133 -11.48 -1.17 6.83
N GLU A 134 -10.50 -1.39 5.94
CA GLU A 134 -9.20 -1.99 6.31
C GLU A 134 -8.41 -1.08 7.29
N ILE A 135 -8.43 0.24 7.06
CA ILE A 135 -7.84 1.21 7.98
C ILE A 135 -8.48 1.13 9.36
N ALA A 136 -9.81 0.93 9.43
CA ALA A 136 -10.51 0.76 10.72
C ALA A 136 -10.06 -0.52 11.44
N HIS A 137 -9.87 -1.64 10.74
CA HIS A 137 -9.30 -2.86 11.34
C HIS A 137 -7.93 -2.62 11.96
N VAL A 138 -7.10 -1.82 11.32
CA VAL A 138 -5.75 -1.46 11.81
C VAL A 138 -5.83 -0.51 12.99
N THR A 139 -6.58 0.60 12.91
CA THR A 139 -6.67 1.60 13.97
C THR A 139 -7.29 1.04 15.24
N GLN A 140 -8.28 0.13 15.11
CA GLN A 140 -8.92 -0.56 16.23
C GLN A 140 -8.17 -1.81 16.69
N ARG A 141 -7.03 -2.14 16.05
CA ARG A 141 -6.17 -3.26 16.42
C ARG A 141 -6.92 -4.59 16.50
N HIS A 142 -7.89 -4.83 15.57
CA HIS A 142 -8.77 -5.99 15.61
C HIS A 142 -8.01 -7.30 15.63
N LEU A 143 -6.90 -7.39 14.88
CA LEU A 143 -6.06 -8.60 14.87
C LEU A 143 -5.45 -8.88 16.24
N SER A 144 -4.91 -7.86 16.93
CA SER A 144 -4.35 -8.01 18.28
C SER A 144 -5.42 -8.36 19.31
N ARG A 145 -6.60 -7.75 19.21
CA ARG A 145 -7.73 -8.05 20.10
C ARG A 145 -8.25 -9.47 19.90
N MET A 146 -8.25 -9.98 18.66
CA MET A 146 -8.62 -11.38 18.36
C MET A 146 -7.66 -12.36 19.03
N ILE A 147 -6.35 -12.09 18.94
CA ILE A 147 -5.31 -12.93 19.54
C ILE A 147 -5.45 -13.02 21.07
N ASN A 148 -5.74 -11.91 21.71
CA ASN A 148 -5.89 -11.87 23.17
C ASN A 148 -7.10 -12.67 23.67
N LYS A 149 -8.20 -12.71 22.91
CA LYS A 149 -9.38 -13.51 23.28
C LYS A 149 -9.09 -15.01 23.30
N GLU A 150 -8.17 -15.49 22.46
CA GLU A 150 -7.84 -16.92 22.33
C GLU A 150 -6.65 -17.36 23.22
N GLY A 151 -6.01 -16.43 23.93
CA GLY A 151 -5.14 -16.69 25.10
C GLY A 151 -3.79 -17.36 24.86
N GLN A 152 -3.40 -17.75 23.63
CA GLN A 152 -2.18 -18.52 23.39
C GLN A 152 -1.46 -18.28 22.04
N LEU A 153 -1.78 -17.21 21.31
CA LEU A 153 -1.17 -17.01 19.99
C LEU A 153 0.20 -16.29 20.10
N SER A 154 1.26 -16.97 19.66
CA SER A 154 2.60 -16.37 19.57
C SER A 154 2.74 -15.46 18.33
N ALA A 155 3.75 -14.57 18.33
CA ALA A 155 4.09 -13.75 17.15
C ALA A 155 4.38 -14.59 15.88
N ALA A 156 4.89 -15.82 16.07
CA ALA A 156 5.09 -16.78 14.98
C ALA A 156 3.77 -17.25 14.36
N MET A 157 2.73 -17.42 15.17
CA MET A 157 1.41 -17.82 14.71
C MET A 157 0.71 -16.68 13.97
N LEU A 158 0.92 -15.41 14.40
CA LEU A 158 0.51 -14.23 13.65
C LEU A 158 1.13 -14.14 12.26
N ALA A 159 2.44 -14.37 12.19
CA ALA A 159 3.14 -14.40 10.91
C ALA A 159 2.61 -15.53 10.01
N ALA A 160 2.38 -16.73 10.57
CA ALA A 160 1.79 -17.85 9.83
C ALA A 160 0.35 -17.56 9.38
N MET A 161 -0.45 -16.87 10.19
CA MET A 161 -1.80 -16.43 9.83
C MET A 161 -1.79 -15.44 8.67
N ALA A 162 -0.93 -14.43 8.74
CA ALA A 162 -0.81 -13.43 7.68
C ALA A 162 -0.30 -14.04 6.37
N LEU A 163 0.69 -14.93 6.42
CA LEU A 163 1.17 -15.68 5.26
C LEU A 163 0.08 -16.60 4.70
N ALA A 164 -0.78 -17.17 5.52
CA ALA A 164 -1.90 -17.98 5.08
C ALA A 164 -2.99 -17.17 4.37
N ILE A 165 -3.22 -15.91 4.76
CA ILE A 165 -4.13 -14.99 4.03
C ILE A 165 -3.58 -14.75 2.61
N ILE A 166 -2.27 -14.59 2.48
CA ILE A 166 -1.58 -14.35 1.21
C ILE A 166 -1.51 -15.63 0.37
N ALA A 167 -1.05 -16.74 0.96
CA ALA A 167 -0.87 -18.03 0.27
C ALA A 167 -2.16 -18.64 -0.26
N ARG A 168 -3.31 -18.33 0.33
CA ARG A 168 -4.63 -18.78 -0.16
C ARG A 168 -5.01 -18.21 -1.50
N ASN A 169 -4.41 -17.11 -1.89
CA ASN A 169 -4.68 -16.42 -3.15
C ASN A 169 -3.64 -16.74 -4.24
N SER A 170 -2.52 -17.36 -3.89
CA SER A 170 -1.52 -17.82 -4.85
C SER A 170 -1.67 -19.32 -5.12
N GLN A 171 -1.42 -19.74 -6.36
CA GLN A 171 -1.34 -21.18 -6.75
C GLN A 171 -0.25 -21.95 -5.99
N LEU A 172 0.52 -21.29 -5.14
CA LEU A 172 1.53 -21.86 -4.24
C LEU A 172 0.94 -22.58 -3.02
N GLY A 173 -0.37 -22.57 -2.83
CA GLY A 173 -1.07 -23.26 -1.73
C GLY A 173 -0.82 -24.78 -1.65
N SER A 174 -0.19 -25.40 -2.65
CA SER A 174 0.22 -26.80 -2.59
C SER A 174 1.49 -27.06 -1.79
N ALA A 175 2.39 -26.08 -1.64
CA ALA A 175 3.62 -26.25 -0.86
C ALA A 175 3.41 -25.97 0.65
N ALA A 176 2.46 -25.11 1.00
CA ALA A 176 2.09 -24.83 2.41
C ALA A 176 1.25 -25.95 3.05
N ALA A 177 0.76 -26.91 2.26
CA ALA A 177 -0.02 -28.06 2.75
C ALA A 177 0.80 -29.05 3.62
N THR A 178 2.12 -28.93 3.66
CA THR A 178 2.99 -29.75 4.53
C THR A 178 3.01 -29.27 5.99
N ILE A 179 2.46 -28.10 6.29
CA ILE A 179 2.25 -27.64 7.66
C ILE A 179 0.79 -27.89 8.02
N GLY A 180 0.47 -29.14 8.37
CA GLY A 180 -0.90 -29.64 8.60
C GLY A 180 -1.73 -28.93 9.69
N GLN A 181 -1.21 -27.90 10.35
CA GLN A 181 -1.94 -27.02 11.26
C GLN A 181 -2.30 -25.66 10.63
N ALA A 182 -1.57 -25.19 9.63
CA ALA A 182 -1.84 -23.91 8.96
C ALA A 182 -3.19 -23.92 8.21
N GLY A 183 -3.59 -25.06 7.64
CA GLY A 183 -4.88 -25.22 6.94
C GLY A 183 -6.11 -25.06 7.86
N ALA A 184 -6.04 -25.55 9.10
CA ALA A 184 -7.12 -25.42 10.07
C ALA A 184 -7.23 -23.97 10.61
N ILE A 185 -6.10 -23.31 10.82
CA ILE A 185 -6.01 -21.90 11.28
C ILE A 185 -6.59 -20.96 10.21
N THR A 186 -6.31 -21.23 8.93
CA THR A 186 -6.77 -20.41 7.82
C THR A 186 -8.29 -20.46 7.62
N ALA A 187 -8.96 -21.55 8.01
CA ALA A 187 -10.42 -21.65 7.96
C ALA A 187 -11.11 -20.77 9.02
N GLN A 188 -10.38 -20.31 10.03
CA GLN A 188 -10.92 -19.67 11.22
C GLN A 188 -10.64 -18.14 11.30
N ILE A 189 -9.93 -17.56 10.32
CA ILE A 189 -9.68 -16.11 10.29
C ILE A 189 -10.84 -15.42 9.53
N GLY A 190 -12.02 -15.43 10.14
CA GLY A 190 -13.04 -14.43 9.90
C GLY A 190 -13.04 -13.49 11.09
N PHE A 191 -12.96 -12.19 10.86
CA PHE A 191 -13.19 -11.24 11.94
C PHE A 191 -14.57 -11.48 12.55
N THR A 192 -14.69 -11.30 13.86
CA THR A 192 -15.98 -11.45 14.53
C THR A 192 -16.99 -10.45 13.97
N ARG A 193 -18.28 -10.77 14.02
CA ARG A 193 -19.33 -9.84 13.58
C ARG A 193 -19.24 -8.47 14.28
N GLU A 194 -18.77 -8.45 15.51
CA GLU A 194 -18.57 -7.21 16.29
C GLU A 194 -17.43 -6.36 15.68
N PHE A 195 -16.30 -6.97 15.33
CA PHE A 195 -15.19 -6.28 14.68
C PHE A 195 -15.57 -5.75 13.29
N GLU A 196 -16.34 -6.54 12.53
CA GLU A 196 -16.83 -6.11 11.23
C GLU A 196 -17.78 -4.88 11.36
N ARG A 197 -18.71 -4.89 12.32
CA ARG A 197 -19.60 -3.75 12.58
C ARG A 197 -18.82 -2.50 13.05
N GLU A 198 -17.80 -2.69 13.89
CA GLU A 198 -16.93 -1.60 14.34
C GLU A 198 -16.15 -1.02 13.16
N ALA A 199 -15.56 -1.86 12.31
CA ALA A 199 -14.84 -1.46 11.11
C ALA A 199 -15.76 -0.76 10.09
N ASP A 200 -16.98 -1.25 9.87
CA ASP A 200 -17.98 -0.61 9.02
C ASP A 200 -18.33 0.78 9.53
N ARG A 201 -18.59 0.92 10.83
CA ARG A 201 -18.96 2.22 11.43
C ARG A 201 -17.85 3.25 11.30
N LEU A 202 -16.63 2.87 11.64
CA LEU A 202 -15.49 3.79 11.61
C LEU A 202 -15.02 4.05 10.17
N GLY A 203 -15.06 3.02 9.33
CA GLY A 203 -14.76 3.15 7.90
C GLY A 203 -15.76 4.09 7.20
N PHE A 204 -17.07 4.02 7.54
CA PHE A 204 -18.08 4.93 7.05
C PHE A 204 -17.76 6.39 7.42
N LEU A 205 -17.44 6.66 8.69
CA LEU A 205 -17.07 8.01 9.15
C LEU A 205 -15.80 8.52 8.47
N THR A 206 -14.82 7.66 8.27
CA THR A 206 -13.57 7.99 7.56
C THR A 206 -13.86 8.34 6.10
N LEU A 207 -14.71 7.56 5.43
CA LEU A 207 -15.12 7.77 4.04
C LEU A 207 -15.82 9.13 3.88
N GLU A 208 -16.78 9.43 4.76
CA GLU A 208 -17.52 10.70 4.80
C GLU A 208 -16.60 11.91 4.99
N ARG A 209 -15.75 11.87 6.02
CA ARG A 209 -14.79 12.94 6.33
C ARG A 209 -13.76 13.16 5.22
N SER A 210 -13.41 12.09 4.52
CA SER A 210 -12.52 12.16 3.36
C SER A 210 -13.20 12.70 2.10
N GLY A 211 -14.50 13.01 2.16
CA GLY A 211 -15.25 13.63 1.07
C GLY A 211 -15.66 12.68 -0.04
N PHE A 212 -15.67 11.37 0.19
CA PHE A 212 -16.18 10.36 -0.74
C PHE A 212 -17.69 10.15 -0.60
N ASP A 213 -18.30 9.52 -1.61
CA ASP A 213 -19.72 9.15 -1.54
C ASP A 213 -19.88 7.92 -0.62
N VAL A 214 -20.51 8.14 0.53
CA VAL A 214 -20.77 7.09 1.53
C VAL A 214 -21.73 6.00 1.05
N ARG A 215 -22.53 6.27 0.02
CA ARG A 215 -23.43 5.28 -0.60
C ARG A 215 -22.67 4.17 -1.33
N ALA A 216 -21.42 4.42 -1.66
CA ALA A 216 -20.53 3.42 -2.27
C ALA A 216 -20.31 2.20 -1.37
N MET A 217 -20.34 2.37 -0.03
CA MET A 217 -20.13 1.25 0.90
C MET A 217 -21.26 0.22 0.84
N PRO A 218 -22.54 0.55 1.08
CA PRO A 218 -23.61 -0.44 0.96
C PRO A 218 -23.79 -0.95 -0.49
N ALA A 219 -23.54 -0.14 -1.51
CA ALA A 219 -23.58 -0.57 -2.91
C ALA A 219 -22.53 -1.65 -3.19
N PHE A 220 -21.32 -1.46 -2.70
CA PHE A 220 -20.24 -2.46 -2.76
C PHE A 220 -20.64 -3.74 -2.03
N PHE A 221 -21.15 -3.66 -0.80
CA PHE A 221 -21.60 -4.81 -0.03
C PHE A 221 -22.71 -5.60 -0.74
N ALA A 222 -23.73 -4.92 -1.26
CA ALA A 222 -24.80 -5.56 -2.02
C ALA A 222 -24.30 -6.25 -3.29
N ARG A 223 -23.32 -5.65 -3.98
CA ARG A 223 -22.66 -6.27 -5.14
C ARG A 223 -21.87 -7.51 -4.74
N MET A 224 -21.11 -7.44 -3.65
CA MET A 224 -20.36 -8.58 -3.12
C MET A 224 -21.27 -9.72 -2.68
N GLN A 225 -22.36 -9.42 -1.98
CA GLN A 225 -23.33 -10.43 -1.56
C GLN A 225 -23.95 -11.15 -2.78
N ARG A 226 -24.30 -10.42 -3.85
CA ARG A 226 -24.80 -11.02 -5.10
C ARG A 226 -23.77 -11.91 -5.75
N ALA A 227 -22.52 -11.45 -5.84
CA ALA A 227 -21.40 -12.24 -6.39
C ALA A 227 -21.18 -13.50 -5.56
N GLY A 228 -21.22 -13.42 -4.22
CA GLY A 228 -21.06 -14.56 -3.32
C GLY A 228 -22.11 -15.65 -3.49
N ARG A 229 -23.36 -15.30 -3.83
CA ARG A 229 -24.43 -16.28 -4.08
C ARG A 229 -24.24 -17.12 -5.33
N LEU A 230 -23.45 -16.63 -6.30
CA LEU A 230 -23.14 -17.37 -7.54
C LEU A 230 -22.04 -18.42 -7.36
N TYR A 231 -21.35 -18.40 -6.22
CA TYR A 231 -20.19 -19.26 -5.93
C TYR A 231 -20.43 -20.07 -4.65
N GLU A 232 -21.22 -21.15 -4.74
CA GLU A 232 -21.59 -22.01 -3.57
C GLU A 232 -20.38 -22.52 -2.78
N ASN A 233 -19.22 -22.75 -3.42
CA ASN A 233 -18.02 -23.27 -2.77
C ASN A 233 -16.75 -22.43 -2.99
N ASN A 234 -16.81 -21.30 -3.70
CA ASN A 234 -15.64 -20.51 -4.06
C ASN A 234 -15.87 -19.00 -3.96
N ALA A 235 -16.46 -18.56 -2.84
CA ALA A 235 -16.71 -17.14 -2.59
C ALA A 235 -15.43 -16.31 -2.75
N PRO A 236 -15.51 -15.08 -3.30
CA PRO A 236 -14.38 -14.16 -3.40
C PRO A 236 -13.59 -14.07 -2.09
N ALA A 237 -12.28 -13.95 -2.18
CA ALA A 237 -11.38 -13.96 -1.02
C ALA A 237 -11.80 -12.97 0.06
N TYR A 238 -12.20 -11.77 -0.36
CA TYR A 238 -12.73 -10.73 0.53
C TYR A 238 -13.93 -11.21 1.38
N LEU A 239 -14.90 -11.91 0.79
CA LEU A 239 -16.08 -12.41 1.51
C LEU A 239 -15.76 -13.52 2.52
N ARG A 240 -14.63 -14.18 2.39
CA ARG A 240 -14.21 -15.23 3.34
C ARG A 240 -13.61 -14.64 4.62
N SER A 241 -12.88 -13.53 4.50
CA SER A 241 -12.32 -12.80 5.65
C SER A 241 -13.31 -11.79 6.24
N HIS A 242 -14.18 -11.21 5.39
CA HIS A 242 -15.18 -10.18 5.71
C HIS A 242 -16.58 -10.61 5.24
N PRO A 243 -17.26 -11.49 5.97
CA PRO A 243 -18.60 -11.94 5.56
C PRO A 243 -19.58 -10.77 5.47
N VAL A 244 -20.15 -10.57 4.28
CA VAL A 244 -21.16 -9.53 4.06
C VAL A 244 -22.55 -10.10 4.36
N THR A 245 -23.09 -9.75 5.51
CA THR A 245 -24.45 -10.14 5.92
C THR A 245 -25.46 -9.09 5.49
N THR A 246 -26.75 -9.50 5.38
CA THR A 246 -27.86 -8.57 5.13
C THR A 246 -27.95 -7.48 6.21
N GLU A 247 -27.56 -7.82 7.44
CA GLU A 247 -27.53 -6.88 8.56
C GLU A 247 -26.49 -5.77 8.34
N ARG A 248 -25.27 -6.08 7.87
CA ARG A 248 -24.23 -5.08 7.56
C ARG A 248 -24.68 -4.13 6.44
N ILE A 249 -25.37 -4.68 5.42
CA ILE A 249 -25.94 -3.85 4.34
C ILE A 249 -26.99 -2.90 4.91
N ALA A 250 -27.94 -3.41 5.70
CA ALA A 250 -29.00 -2.61 6.29
C ALA A 250 -28.45 -1.53 7.24
N ASP A 251 -27.45 -1.85 8.06
CA ASP A 251 -26.77 -0.88 8.93
C ASP A 251 -26.11 0.25 8.12
N ALA A 252 -25.43 -0.08 7.03
CA ALA A 252 -24.81 0.92 6.15
C ALA A 252 -25.89 1.78 5.44
N GLU A 253 -26.98 1.17 4.98
CA GLU A 253 -28.11 1.88 4.38
C GLU A 253 -28.82 2.81 5.40
N ASN A 254 -29.03 2.36 6.63
CA ASN A 254 -29.61 3.18 7.69
C ASN A 254 -28.75 4.43 8.01
N ARG A 255 -27.41 4.31 7.94
CA ARG A 255 -26.51 5.46 8.18
C ARG A 255 -26.59 6.53 7.11
N ILE A 256 -26.94 6.18 5.89
CA ILE A 256 -27.12 7.15 4.80
C ILE A 256 -28.52 7.76 4.77
N GLN A 257 -29.48 7.23 5.55
CA GLN A 257 -30.81 7.83 5.65
C GLN A 257 -30.70 9.25 6.22
N GLY A 258 -31.29 10.20 5.51
CA GLY A 258 -31.25 11.62 5.91
C GLY A 258 -30.00 12.39 5.49
N LEU A 259 -28.96 11.73 4.96
CA LEU A 259 -27.82 12.44 4.39
C LEU A 259 -28.15 12.99 3.00
N ALA A 260 -27.85 14.27 2.78
CA ALA A 260 -27.99 14.88 1.48
C ALA A 260 -27.15 14.13 0.43
N TYR A 261 -27.69 13.98 -0.78
CA TYR A 261 -26.91 13.41 -1.88
C TYR A 261 -25.77 14.33 -2.27
N LYS A 262 -24.54 13.82 -2.19
CA LYS A 262 -23.34 14.51 -2.66
C LYS A 262 -22.73 13.68 -3.76
N GLN A 263 -22.77 14.19 -5.00
CA GLN A 263 -22.05 13.57 -6.10
C GLN A 263 -20.54 13.78 -5.91
N THR A 264 -19.80 12.71 -5.84
CA THR A 264 -18.31 12.73 -5.78
C THR A 264 -17.78 12.13 -7.07
N PRO A 265 -17.24 12.94 -7.98
CA PRO A 265 -16.68 12.42 -9.23
C PRO A 265 -15.41 11.62 -8.95
N ASP A 266 -15.19 10.57 -9.74
CA ASP A 266 -13.94 9.82 -9.73
C ASP A 266 -12.79 10.73 -10.17
N SER A 267 -11.65 10.61 -9.51
CA SER A 267 -10.42 11.27 -9.94
C SER A 267 -9.90 10.69 -11.27
N LEU A 268 -9.19 11.52 -12.03
CA LEU A 268 -8.55 11.03 -13.25
C LEU A 268 -7.48 9.98 -12.92
N ASP A 269 -6.75 10.12 -11.81
CA ASP A 269 -5.78 9.14 -11.32
C ASP A 269 -6.42 7.75 -11.15
N PHE A 270 -7.57 7.67 -10.46
CA PHE A 270 -8.31 6.41 -10.31
C PHE A 270 -8.68 5.80 -11.65
N GLN A 271 -9.24 6.61 -12.53
CA GLN A 271 -9.72 6.16 -13.84
C GLN A 271 -8.57 5.63 -14.71
N LEU A 272 -7.41 6.29 -14.72
CA LEU A 272 -6.22 5.88 -15.46
C LEU A 272 -5.59 4.63 -14.86
N VAL A 273 -5.45 4.56 -13.53
CA VAL A 273 -4.92 3.37 -12.84
C VAL A 273 -5.83 2.17 -13.11
N ARG A 274 -7.15 2.33 -13.01
CA ARG A 274 -8.11 1.27 -13.32
C ARG A 274 -8.00 0.83 -14.78
N ALA A 275 -7.90 1.76 -15.73
CA ALA A 275 -7.74 1.45 -17.15
C ALA A 275 -6.42 0.70 -17.43
N LYS A 276 -5.32 1.12 -16.82
CA LYS A 276 -4.01 0.43 -16.87
C LYS A 276 -4.12 -1.01 -16.38
N LEU A 277 -4.71 -1.21 -15.20
CA LEU A 277 -4.83 -2.54 -14.61
C LEU A 277 -5.75 -3.45 -15.43
N ARG A 278 -6.82 -2.92 -16.05
CA ARG A 278 -7.66 -3.66 -17.00
C ARG A 278 -6.88 -4.07 -18.24
N ALA A 279 -6.04 -3.18 -18.78
CA ALA A 279 -5.17 -3.49 -19.92
C ALA A 279 -4.12 -4.58 -19.59
N ASP A 280 -3.79 -4.78 -18.32
CA ASP A 280 -2.84 -5.79 -17.87
C ASP A 280 -3.50 -7.16 -17.55
N GLN A 281 -4.83 -7.26 -17.55
CA GLN A 281 -5.54 -8.52 -17.29
C GLN A 281 -5.48 -9.50 -18.47
N GLY A 282 -5.51 -10.79 -18.17
CA GLY A 282 -5.58 -11.86 -19.16
C GLY A 282 -4.44 -11.84 -20.19
N THR A 283 -4.69 -12.38 -21.37
CA THR A 283 -3.74 -12.29 -22.48
C THR A 283 -3.73 -10.89 -23.11
N SER A 284 -2.62 -10.49 -23.72
CA SER A 284 -2.54 -9.19 -24.41
C SER A 284 -3.55 -9.06 -25.54
N ARG A 285 -3.86 -10.18 -26.22
CA ARG A 285 -4.84 -10.24 -27.32
C ARG A 285 -6.26 -10.02 -26.81
N ASP A 286 -6.64 -10.70 -25.72
CA ASP A 286 -8.00 -10.60 -25.18
C ASP A 286 -8.26 -9.21 -24.60
N ALA A 287 -7.31 -8.67 -23.83
CA ALA A 287 -7.39 -7.32 -23.29
C ALA A 287 -7.51 -6.27 -24.40
N LEU A 288 -6.71 -6.40 -25.47
CA LEU A 288 -6.78 -5.50 -26.61
C LEU A 288 -8.14 -5.57 -27.31
N ALA A 289 -8.63 -6.77 -27.64
CA ALA A 289 -9.91 -6.97 -28.30
C ALA A 289 -11.08 -6.39 -27.48
N GLN A 290 -11.05 -6.60 -26.16
CA GLN A 290 -12.06 -6.04 -25.26
C GLN A 290 -12.03 -4.52 -25.23
N LEU A 291 -10.85 -3.89 -25.07
CA LEU A 291 -10.74 -2.43 -24.97
C LEU A 291 -11.05 -1.73 -26.29
N GLU A 292 -10.70 -2.33 -27.42
CA GLU A 292 -11.13 -1.85 -28.75
C GLU A 292 -12.65 -1.93 -28.91
N GLY A 293 -13.26 -3.04 -28.45
CA GLY A 293 -14.70 -3.22 -28.44
C GLY A 293 -15.41 -2.18 -27.55
N ASP A 294 -14.92 -2.01 -26.31
CA ASP A 294 -15.48 -1.04 -25.36
C ASP A 294 -15.40 0.40 -25.90
N LEU A 295 -14.30 0.76 -26.56
CA LEU A 295 -14.15 2.09 -27.17
C LEU A 295 -15.10 2.29 -28.36
N ARG A 296 -15.18 1.30 -29.27
CA ARG A 296 -16.08 1.31 -30.41
C ARG A 296 -17.54 1.41 -30.02
N ASP A 297 -17.94 0.62 -29.01
CA ASP A 297 -19.31 0.53 -28.50
C ASP A 297 -19.65 1.64 -27.49
N LYS A 298 -18.71 2.55 -27.21
CA LYS A 298 -18.80 3.63 -26.22
C LYS A 298 -19.14 3.14 -24.80
N LYS A 299 -18.63 1.97 -24.42
CA LYS A 299 -18.81 1.35 -23.09
C LYS A 299 -17.75 1.85 -22.10
N PHE A 300 -17.70 3.14 -21.87
CA PHE A 300 -16.76 3.78 -20.94
C PHE A 300 -17.41 4.93 -20.18
N SER A 301 -16.97 5.17 -18.97
CA SER A 301 -17.36 6.34 -18.16
C SER A 301 -16.52 7.58 -18.46
N ASN A 302 -15.29 7.38 -18.99
CA ASN A 302 -14.35 8.43 -19.33
C ASN A 302 -13.55 8.03 -20.57
N GLU A 303 -13.64 8.81 -21.63
CA GLU A 303 -12.97 8.53 -22.92
C GLU A 303 -11.45 8.65 -22.79
N ILE A 304 -10.95 9.62 -22.02
CA ILE A 304 -9.50 9.80 -21.79
C ILE A 304 -8.91 8.53 -21.19
N ALA A 305 -9.53 8.00 -20.13
CA ALA A 305 -9.09 6.77 -19.50
C ALA A 305 -9.24 5.54 -20.39
N ALA A 306 -10.31 5.46 -21.20
CA ALA A 306 -10.51 4.36 -22.16
C ALA A 306 -9.41 4.34 -23.24
N ARG A 307 -9.09 5.49 -23.85
CA ARG A 307 -8.00 5.62 -24.83
C ARG A 307 -6.63 5.36 -24.20
N TYR A 308 -6.40 5.85 -22.98
CA TYR A 308 -5.17 5.53 -22.25
C TYR A 308 -5.03 4.02 -22.02
N GLY A 309 -6.06 3.36 -21.55
CA GLY A 309 -6.08 1.90 -21.38
C GLY A 309 -5.82 1.14 -22.67
N LEU A 310 -6.43 1.59 -23.79
CA LEU A 310 -6.17 1.02 -25.12
C LEU A 310 -4.70 1.22 -25.53
N ALA A 311 -4.12 2.40 -25.30
CA ALA A 311 -2.70 2.65 -25.61
C ALA A 311 -1.77 1.75 -24.77
N VAL A 312 -2.09 1.48 -23.50
CA VAL A 312 -1.36 0.52 -22.66
C VAL A 312 -1.47 -0.90 -23.22
N ALA A 313 -2.66 -1.34 -23.61
CA ALA A 313 -2.90 -2.68 -24.17
C ALA A 313 -2.17 -2.86 -25.51
N LEU A 314 -2.19 -1.85 -26.39
CA LEU A 314 -1.46 -1.84 -27.66
C LEU A 314 0.05 -1.96 -27.44
N LEU A 315 0.60 -1.21 -26.47
CA LEU A 315 2.03 -1.33 -26.12
C LEU A 315 2.36 -2.74 -25.61
N ARG A 316 1.49 -3.33 -24.78
CA ARG A 316 1.64 -4.71 -24.30
C ARG A 316 1.55 -5.73 -25.44
N ALA A 317 0.73 -5.46 -26.46
CA ALA A 317 0.61 -6.26 -27.67
C ALA A 317 1.76 -6.06 -28.66
N LYS A 318 2.78 -5.25 -28.30
CA LYS A 318 3.93 -4.89 -29.16
C LYS A 318 3.55 -4.08 -30.42
N GLU A 319 2.54 -3.25 -30.30
CA GLU A 319 2.04 -2.34 -31.35
C GLU A 319 2.30 -0.86 -31.00
N PRO A 320 3.58 -0.44 -30.81
CA PRO A 320 3.90 0.89 -30.26
C PRO A 320 3.46 2.05 -31.16
N ALA A 321 3.39 1.87 -32.49
CA ALA A 321 2.93 2.91 -33.39
C ALA A 321 1.43 3.22 -33.20
N ARG A 322 0.61 2.19 -32.99
CA ARG A 322 -0.82 2.37 -32.68
C ARG A 322 -1.02 2.93 -31.29
N ALA A 323 -0.22 2.48 -30.30
CA ALA A 323 -0.24 3.02 -28.94
C ALA A 323 0.05 4.53 -28.93
N GLU A 324 1.03 4.98 -29.74
CA GLU A 324 1.36 6.39 -29.90
C GLU A 324 0.19 7.18 -30.53
N ALA A 325 -0.47 6.64 -31.54
CA ALA A 325 -1.62 7.28 -32.18
C ALA A 325 -2.79 7.50 -31.20
N GLU A 326 -3.07 6.53 -30.30
CA GLU A 326 -4.09 6.67 -29.25
C GLU A 326 -3.68 7.65 -28.15
N LEU A 327 -2.40 7.71 -27.79
CA LEU A 327 -1.90 8.59 -26.73
C LEU A 327 -1.73 10.05 -27.19
N ALA A 328 -1.39 10.30 -28.47
CA ALA A 328 -1.06 11.63 -28.98
C ALA A 328 -2.16 12.70 -28.76
N PRO A 329 -3.46 12.44 -28.97
CA PRO A 329 -4.50 13.40 -28.67
C PRO A 329 -4.62 13.70 -27.16
N LEU A 330 -4.38 12.72 -26.28
CA LEU A 330 -4.45 12.89 -24.84
C LEU A 330 -3.37 13.83 -24.32
N LEU A 331 -2.14 13.71 -24.84
CA LEU A 331 -1.02 14.60 -24.49
C LEU A 331 -1.26 16.08 -24.88
N LYS A 332 -2.16 16.34 -25.83
CA LYS A 332 -2.50 17.70 -26.26
C LYS A 332 -3.60 18.35 -25.41
N THR A 333 -4.47 17.53 -24.84
CA THR A 333 -5.67 18.02 -24.15
C THR A 333 -5.57 17.95 -22.62
N THR A 334 -4.73 17.08 -22.11
CA THR A 334 -4.66 16.80 -20.67
C THR A 334 -3.21 16.60 -20.23
N ASP A 335 -2.76 17.39 -19.28
CA ASP A 335 -1.43 17.20 -18.69
C ASP A 335 -1.54 16.23 -17.51
N HIS A 336 -0.86 15.07 -17.62
CA HIS A 336 -0.88 14.03 -16.58
C HIS A 336 0.43 13.21 -16.57
N PRO A 337 1.03 12.92 -15.40
CA PRO A 337 2.30 12.21 -15.32
C PRO A 337 2.27 10.81 -15.93
N MET A 338 1.15 10.08 -15.82
CA MET A 338 1.00 8.75 -16.42
C MET A 338 1.05 8.78 -17.96
N PHE A 339 0.61 9.87 -18.59
CA PHE A 339 0.74 10.01 -20.05
C PHE A 339 2.19 10.22 -20.48
N ALA A 340 2.94 11.01 -19.73
CA ALA A 340 4.37 11.21 -19.96
C ALA A 340 5.14 9.88 -19.77
N GLY A 341 4.82 9.12 -18.73
CA GLY A 341 5.41 7.79 -18.47
C GLY A 341 5.10 6.81 -19.61
N LEU A 342 3.85 6.75 -20.08
CA LEU A 342 3.47 5.89 -21.20
C LEU A 342 4.14 6.32 -22.52
N SER A 343 4.20 7.62 -22.79
CA SER A 343 4.89 8.16 -23.98
C SER A 343 6.36 7.74 -24.02
N ALA A 344 7.06 7.83 -22.88
CA ALA A 344 8.44 7.39 -22.78
C ALA A 344 8.58 5.87 -23.03
N ARG A 345 7.69 5.04 -22.47
CA ARG A 345 7.67 3.59 -22.71
C ARG A 345 7.43 3.24 -24.18
N ILE A 346 6.55 3.99 -24.85
CA ILE A 346 6.30 3.83 -26.30
C ILE A 346 7.55 4.17 -27.10
N LYS A 347 8.24 5.29 -26.77
CA LYS A 347 9.51 5.66 -27.43
C LYS A 347 10.58 4.59 -27.26
N GLN A 348 10.74 4.05 -26.04
CA GLN A 348 11.65 2.95 -25.75
C GLN A 348 11.31 1.69 -26.58
N ALA A 349 10.02 1.34 -26.68
CA ALA A 349 9.58 0.20 -27.48
C ALA A 349 9.85 0.38 -29.00
N LYS A 350 9.97 1.64 -29.47
CA LYS A 350 10.39 2.00 -30.82
C LYS A 350 11.91 2.12 -30.99
N GLY A 351 12.71 1.90 -29.91
CA GLY A 351 14.16 2.03 -29.90
C GLY A 351 14.68 3.45 -29.64
N ASP A 352 13.79 4.43 -29.47
CA ASP A 352 14.15 5.83 -29.18
C ASP A 352 14.37 6.05 -27.67
N ASN A 353 15.47 5.50 -27.13
CA ASN A 353 15.83 5.63 -25.72
C ASN A 353 16.20 7.07 -25.34
N GLN A 354 16.86 7.81 -26.26
CA GLN A 354 17.21 9.22 -26.03
C GLN A 354 15.95 10.08 -25.96
N GLY A 355 15.03 9.95 -26.93
CA GLY A 355 13.79 10.69 -26.92
C GLY A 355 12.89 10.35 -25.74
N ALA A 356 12.99 9.13 -25.19
CA ALA A 356 12.32 8.76 -23.94
C ALA A 356 12.90 9.51 -22.74
N ALA A 357 14.24 9.59 -22.63
CA ALA A 357 14.92 10.33 -21.54
C ALA A 357 14.57 11.83 -21.62
N ASP A 358 14.61 12.42 -22.80
CA ASP A 358 14.28 13.85 -23.00
C ASP A 358 12.83 14.17 -22.63
N ALA A 359 11.87 13.31 -23.03
CA ALA A 359 10.46 13.47 -22.68
C ALA A 359 10.24 13.38 -21.16
N LEU A 360 10.92 12.44 -20.48
CA LEU A 360 10.81 12.26 -19.04
C LEU A 360 11.46 13.43 -18.28
N ARG A 361 12.60 13.95 -18.75
CA ARG A 361 13.23 15.15 -18.20
C ARG A 361 12.28 16.35 -18.27
N GLN A 362 11.61 16.57 -19.38
CA GLN A 362 10.63 17.63 -19.54
C GLN A 362 9.40 17.43 -18.62
N ALA A 363 8.94 16.20 -18.46
CA ALA A 363 7.84 15.88 -17.56
C ALA A 363 8.20 16.17 -16.09
N LEU A 364 9.43 15.86 -15.69
CA LEU A 364 9.91 16.10 -14.32
C LEU A 364 10.05 17.59 -13.97
N VAL A 365 10.15 18.48 -14.95
CA VAL A 365 10.04 19.93 -14.68
C VAL A 365 8.65 20.28 -14.13
N ARG A 366 7.59 19.61 -14.62
CA ARG A 366 6.21 19.83 -14.15
C ARG A 366 5.87 18.99 -12.92
N TYR A 367 6.47 17.81 -12.80
CA TYR A 367 6.19 16.80 -11.76
C TYR A 367 7.47 16.37 -11.02
N PRO A 368 8.21 17.29 -10.37
CA PRO A 368 9.55 17.00 -9.84
C PRO A 368 9.56 15.89 -8.78
N ASN A 369 8.48 15.77 -8.01
CA ASN A 369 8.34 14.80 -6.93
C ASN A 369 7.65 13.49 -7.37
N ASN A 370 7.35 13.33 -8.67
CA ASN A 370 6.71 12.09 -9.12
C ASN A 370 7.73 10.95 -9.18
N ARG A 371 7.62 10.02 -8.24
CA ARG A 371 8.58 8.90 -8.11
C ARG A 371 8.58 7.98 -9.32
N ALA A 372 7.40 7.70 -9.91
CA ALA A 372 7.30 6.85 -11.09
C ALA A 372 8.07 7.43 -12.29
N LEU A 373 7.94 8.74 -12.52
CA LEU A 373 8.71 9.43 -13.56
C LEU A 373 10.20 9.48 -13.26
N ASN A 374 10.60 9.66 -12.00
CA ASN A 374 12.01 9.63 -11.60
C ASN A 374 12.65 8.26 -11.89
N TYR A 375 12.00 7.16 -11.53
CA TYR A 375 12.49 5.81 -11.84
C TYR A 375 12.56 5.57 -13.35
N ALA A 376 11.53 6.01 -14.10
CA ALA A 376 11.49 5.88 -15.55
C ALA A 376 12.61 6.68 -16.20
N TYR A 377 12.87 7.91 -15.74
CA TYR A 377 13.94 8.77 -16.26
C TYR A 377 15.31 8.17 -16.02
N ILE A 378 15.60 7.72 -14.81
CA ILE A 378 16.86 7.04 -14.49
C ILE A 378 17.05 5.80 -15.38
N GLY A 379 15.98 5.00 -15.52
CA GLY A 379 16.00 3.83 -16.42
C GLY A 379 16.25 4.18 -17.88
N ALA A 380 15.66 5.26 -18.39
CA ALA A 380 15.83 5.74 -19.76
C ALA A 380 17.28 6.27 -19.99
N LEU A 381 17.85 7.01 -19.03
CA LEU A 381 19.25 7.43 -19.06
C LEU A 381 20.20 6.22 -19.14
N GLN A 382 19.96 5.18 -18.36
CA GLN A 382 20.74 3.95 -18.40
C GLN A 382 20.64 3.22 -19.75
N GLN A 383 19.43 3.17 -20.33
CA GLN A 383 19.20 2.53 -21.63
C GLN A 383 19.79 3.32 -22.79
N SER A 384 19.89 4.64 -22.67
CA SER A 384 20.57 5.51 -23.66
C SER A 384 22.07 5.63 -23.43
N GLY A 385 22.66 4.88 -22.46
CA GLY A 385 24.08 4.88 -22.17
C GLY A 385 24.57 6.04 -21.28
N GLN A 386 23.68 6.90 -20.82
CA GLN A 386 23.99 8.07 -19.97
C GLN A 386 24.15 7.69 -18.50
N ASN A 387 24.96 6.65 -18.23
CA ASN A 387 25.09 6.04 -16.91
C ASN A 387 25.69 6.99 -15.85
N ARG A 388 26.53 7.98 -16.26
CA ARG A 388 27.11 8.94 -15.31
C ARG A 388 26.05 9.91 -14.80
N GLU A 389 25.19 10.43 -15.68
CA GLU A 389 24.08 11.31 -15.32
C GLU A 389 23.05 10.56 -14.44
N ALA A 390 22.72 9.31 -14.81
CA ALA A 390 21.87 8.43 -14.00
C ALA A 390 22.44 8.21 -12.58
N ALA A 391 23.76 8.01 -12.44
CA ALA A 391 24.41 7.82 -11.15
C ALA A 391 24.31 9.08 -10.26
N SER A 392 24.57 10.26 -10.82
CA SER A 392 24.45 11.53 -10.09
C SER A 392 23.00 11.78 -9.61
N LEU A 393 22.02 11.53 -10.46
CA LEU A 393 20.60 11.67 -10.09
C LEU A 393 20.21 10.65 -9.00
N LEU A 394 20.72 9.43 -9.08
CA LEU A 394 20.48 8.40 -8.05
C LEU A 394 21.06 8.79 -6.70
N GLU A 395 22.26 9.38 -6.66
CA GLU A 395 22.86 9.87 -5.42
C GLU A 395 22.01 10.99 -4.79
N GLU A 396 21.46 11.87 -5.60
CA GLU A 396 20.53 12.92 -5.13
C GLU A 396 19.22 12.31 -4.61
N GLN A 397 18.59 11.40 -5.35
CA GLN A 397 17.33 10.77 -4.95
C GLN A 397 17.50 9.94 -3.68
N LEU A 398 18.62 9.25 -3.50
CA LEU A 398 18.90 8.45 -2.30
C LEU A 398 19.12 9.29 -1.04
N LYS A 399 19.53 10.57 -1.15
CA LYS A 399 19.54 11.49 0.00
C LYS A 399 18.12 11.76 0.52
N ASN A 400 17.16 11.88 -0.40
CA ASN A 400 15.75 12.13 -0.05
C ASN A 400 14.99 10.85 0.34
N TYR A 401 15.39 9.70 -0.24
CA TYR A 401 14.71 8.41 -0.07
C TYR A 401 15.72 7.28 0.27
N PRO A 402 16.37 7.34 1.44
CA PRO A 402 17.46 6.40 1.79
C PRO A 402 16.99 4.96 2.01
N SER A 403 15.69 4.72 2.15
CA SER A 403 15.11 3.38 2.34
C SER A 403 14.42 2.85 1.07
N ASP A 404 14.79 3.36 -0.10
CA ASP A 404 14.19 2.96 -1.37
C ASP A 404 15.03 1.88 -2.07
N ALA A 405 14.63 0.62 -1.93
CA ALA A 405 15.33 -0.52 -2.54
C ALA A 405 15.41 -0.43 -4.07
N ARG A 406 14.42 0.18 -4.74
CA ARG A 406 14.41 0.34 -6.19
C ARG A 406 15.48 1.32 -6.67
N LEU A 407 15.72 2.40 -5.94
CA LEU A 407 16.82 3.33 -6.26
C LEU A 407 18.18 2.63 -6.15
N TYR A 408 18.38 1.83 -5.09
CA TYR A 408 19.61 1.04 -4.97
C TYR A 408 19.75 -0.01 -6.08
N ALA A 409 18.67 -0.65 -6.51
CA ALA A 409 18.71 -1.59 -7.63
C ALA A 409 19.10 -0.90 -8.95
N LEU A 410 18.55 0.28 -9.22
CA LEU A 410 18.95 1.12 -10.35
C LEU A 410 20.39 1.59 -10.23
N GLN A 411 20.86 1.90 -9.02
CA GLN A 411 22.25 2.30 -8.75
C GLN A 411 23.22 1.15 -9.00
N ALA A 412 22.90 -0.06 -8.53
CA ALA A 412 23.70 -1.25 -8.79
C ALA A 412 23.83 -1.51 -10.30
N LYS A 413 22.71 -1.41 -11.04
CA LYS A 413 22.69 -1.55 -12.51
C LYS A 413 23.57 -0.48 -13.20
N GLY A 414 23.49 0.77 -12.76
CA GLY A 414 24.28 1.88 -13.29
C GLY A 414 25.78 1.67 -13.05
N TYR A 415 26.17 1.27 -11.84
CA TYR A 415 27.56 0.98 -11.51
C TYR A 415 28.10 -0.23 -12.26
N ALA A 416 27.29 -1.27 -12.49
CA ALA A 416 27.66 -2.40 -13.35
C ALA A 416 28.01 -1.94 -14.77
N ALA A 417 27.18 -1.07 -15.36
CA ALA A 417 27.41 -0.52 -16.70
C ALA A 417 28.64 0.39 -16.78
N LEU A 418 29.06 1.01 -15.66
CA LEU A 418 30.28 1.82 -15.54
C LEU A 418 31.52 1.01 -15.18
N GLY A 419 31.41 -0.32 -14.99
CA GLY A 419 32.50 -1.20 -14.58
C GLY A 419 32.96 -1.03 -13.13
N LYS A 420 32.17 -0.33 -12.29
CA LYS A 420 32.45 -0.06 -10.87
C LYS A 420 31.92 -1.19 -9.99
N ARG A 421 32.64 -2.32 -9.94
CA ARG A 421 32.18 -3.56 -9.30
C ARG A 421 31.98 -3.43 -7.79
N LEU A 422 32.89 -2.76 -7.07
CA LEU A 422 32.75 -2.54 -5.63
C LEU A 422 31.41 -1.82 -5.34
N LEU A 423 31.15 -0.68 -6.01
CA LEU A 423 29.95 0.13 -5.81
C LEU A 423 28.68 -0.60 -6.24
N GLN A 424 28.77 -1.42 -7.30
CA GLN A 424 27.66 -2.30 -7.73
C GLN A 424 27.24 -3.24 -6.60
N HIS A 425 28.20 -4.00 -6.04
CA HIS A 425 27.91 -4.95 -4.99
C HIS A 425 27.50 -4.26 -3.69
N GLN A 426 28.05 -3.09 -3.38
CA GLN A 426 27.63 -2.28 -2.23
C GLN A 426 26.17 -1.84 -2.38
N ALA A 427 25.76 -1.31 -3.52
CA ALA A 427 24.38 -0.93 -3.79
C ALA A 427 23.43 -2.15 -3.76
N GLN A 428 23.87 -3.28 -4.34
CA GLN A 428 23.08 -4.51 -4.29
C GLN A 428 22.93 -5.05 -2.86
N ALA A 429 23.91 -4.87 -1.99
CA ALA A 429 23.80 -5.23 -0.58
C ALA A 429 22.70 -4.40 0.13
N GLU A 430 22.60 -3.10 -0.15
CA GLU A 430 21.54 -2.26 0.42
C GLU A 430 20.15 -2.69 -0.09
N VAL A 431 20.02 -3.15 -1.34
CA VAL A 431 18.76 -3.78 -1.81
C VAL A 431 18.36 -4.94 -0.90
N TYR A 432 19.30 -5.86 -0.65
CA TYR A 432 19.03 -7.02 0.20
C TYR A 432 18.77 -6.64 1.66
N VAL A 433 19.44 -5.63 2.20
CA VAL A 433 19.14 -5.10 3.54
C VAL A 433 17.70 -4.60 3.62
N LEU A 434 17.27 -3.79 2.66
CA LEU A 434 15.92 -3.21 2.63
C LEU A 434 14.83 -4.26 2.36
N GLN A 435 15.18 -5.32 1.63
CA GLN A 435 14.33 -6.50 1.47
C GLN A 435 14.38 -7.43 2.70
N GLY A 436 15.37 -7.23 3.61
CA GLY A 436 15.52 -7.97 4.85
C GLY A 436 16.31 -9.26 4.74
N SER A 437 17.03 -9.49 3.63
CA SER A 437 17.94 -10.63 3.48
C SER A 437 19.36 -10.26 3.92
N VAL A 438 19.61 -10.26 5.24
CA VAL A 438 20.89 -9.86 5.82
C VAL A 438 22.03 -10.79 5.35
N SER A 439 21.78 -12.10 5.20
CA SER A 439 22.77 -13.05 4.68
C SER A 439 23.21 -12.72 3.26
N SER A 440 22.26 -12.47 2.36
CA SER A 440 22.56 -12.08 0.97
C SER A 440 23.28 -10.74 0.87
N ALA A 441 22.94 -9.79 1.76
CA ALA A 441 23.66 -8.52 1.85
C ALA A 441 25.12 -8.70 2.25
N ILE A 442 25.41 -9.59 3.22
CA ILE A 442 26.77 -9.94 3.65
C ILE A 442 27.56 -10.55 2.46
N GLU A 443 26.96 -11.46 1.70
CA GLU A 443 27.58 -12.06 0.52
C GLU A 443 27.95 -10.99 -0.51
N GLN A 444 27.06 -10.05 -0.78
CA GLN A 444 27.36 -8.95 -1.71
C GLN A 444 28.50 -8.05 -1.22
N LEU A 445 28.54 -7.71 0.07
CA LEU A 445 29.65 -6.91 0.60
C LEU A 445 30.97 -7.68 0.58
N GLN A 446 30.98 -9.00 0.73
CA GLN A 446 32.17 -9.83 0.55
C GLN A 446 32.66 -9.84 -0.91
N LEU A 447 31.73 -9.81 -1.88
CA LEU A 447 32.09 -9.64 -3.30
C LEU A 447 32.64 -8.23 -3.55
N ALA A 448 32.07 -7.21 -2.92
CA ALA A 448 32.59 -5.84 -2.99
C ALA A 448 34.03 -5.74 -2.49
N GLN A 449 34.37 -6.39 -1.36
CA GLN A 449 35.76 -6.42 -0.85
C GLN A 449 36.76 -7.06 -1.83
N LYS A 450 36.32 -8.03 -2.63
CA LYS A 450 37.16 -8.79 -3.58
C LYS A 450 37.19 -8.18 -4.99
N SER A 451 36.48 -7.09 -5.25
CA SER A 451 36.30 -6.52 -6.59
C SER A 451 37.57 -5.96 -7.19
N GLY A 452 38.48 -5.44 -6.35
CA GLY A 452 39.79 -4.93 -6.76
C GLY A 452 39.77 -3.54 -7.41
N ASP A 453 38.64 -2.88 -7.48
CA ASP A 453 38.46 -1.57 -8.13
C ASP A 453 38.09 -0.44 -7.15
N GLY A 454 38.08 -0.72 -5.84
CA GLY A 454 37.75 0.23 -4.80
C GLY A 454 38.94 1.01 -4.25
N ASP A 455 38.71 2.27 -3.88
CA ASP A 455 39.67 3.05 -3.11
C ASP A 455 39.63 2.71 -1.60
N PHE A 456 40.56 3.28 -0.84
CA PHE A 456 40.64 3.04 0.60
C PHE A 456 39.37 3.41 1.36
N TYR A 457 38.74 4.52 1.01
CA TYR A 457 37.52 4.98 1.70
C TYR A 457 36.32 4.07 1.42
N GLN A 458 36.18 3.64 0.16
CA GLN A 458 35.14 2.72 -0.27
C GLN A 458 35.28 1.37 0.43
N LEU A 459 36.53 0.80 0.46
CA LEU A 459 36.79 -0.46 1.15
C LEU A 459 36.51 -0.35 2.65
N SER A 460 36.95 0.74 3.29
CA SER A 460 36.65 1.00 4.72
C SER A 460 35.18 1.07 5.01
N SER A 461 34.38 1.72 4.14
CA SER A 461 32.92 1.81 4.23
C SER A 461 32.27 0.42 4.13
N VAL A 462 32.68 -0.37 3.14
CA VAL A 462 32.20 -1.75 2.93
C VAL A 462 32.50 -2.61 4.16
N GLU A 463 33.74 -2.50 4.72
CA GLU A 463 34.12 -3.27 5.89
C GLU A 463 33.32 -2.88 7.14
N ALA A 464 33.11 -1.60 7.36
CA ALA A 464 32.28 -1.11 8.47
C ALA A 464 30.84 -1.65 8.35
N ARG A 465 30.25 -1.59 7.13
CA ARG A 465 28.90 -2.10 6.88
C ARG A 465 28.82 -3.60 7.11
N LEU A 466 29.83 -4.34 6.64
CA LEU A 466 29.90 -5.79 6.80
C LEU A 466 29.96 -6.20 8.29
N ARG A 467 30.73 -5.47 9.12
CA ARG A 467 30.77 -5.71 10.57
C ARG A 467 29.37 -5.51 11.19
N ASN A 468 28.70 -4.42 10.84
CA ASN A 468 27.36 -4.14 11.38
C ASN A 468 26.36 -5.22 10.99
N LEU A 469 26.33 -5.67 9.74
CA LEU A 469 25.40 -6.71 9.29
C LEU A 469 25.70 -8.08 9.91
N ARG A 470 26.96 -8.40 10.19
CA ARG A 470 27.34 -9.65 10.91
C ARG A 470 26.81 -9.64 12.34
N VAL A 471 26.90 -8.51 13.04
CA VAL A 471 26.31 -8.35 14.37
C VAL A 471 24.80 -8.52 14.30
N GLN A 472 24.13 -7.85 13.36
CA GLN A 472 22.69 -7.98 13.16
C GLN A 472 22.26 -9.44 12.89
N LEU A 473 22.97 -10.15 12.02
CA LEU A 473 22.70 -11.55 11.72
C LEU A 473 22.85 -12.44 12.95
N ALA A 474 23.89 -12.22 13.76
CA ALA A 474 24.11 -12.96 14.97
C ALA A 474 22.99 -12.75 15.99
N GLU A 475 22.49 -11.53 16.11
CA GLU A 475 21.34 -11.20 16.97
C GLU A 475 20.03 -11.85 16.45
N GLU A 476 19.77 -11.81 15.15
CA GLU A 476 18.63 -12.48 14.53
C GLU A 476 18.66 -14.00 14.78
N MET A 477 19.83 -14.62 14.63
CA MET A 477 20.02 -16.07 14.91
C MET A 477 19.84 -16.40 16.39
N LYS A 478 20.30 -15.54 17.29
CA LYS A 478 20.09 -15.71 18.75
C LYS A 478 18.62 -15.64 19.12
N GLN A 479 17.89 -14.66 18.58
CA GLN A 479 16.45 -14.52 18.80
C GLN A 479 15.66 -15.71 18.22
N ALA A 480 16.05 -16.22 17.06
CA ALA A 480 15.45 -17.40 16.45
C ALA A 480 15.65 -18.67 17.31
N LYS A 481 16.82 -18.82 17.94
CA LYS A 481 17.09 -19.94 18.87
C LYS A 481 16.32 -19.86 20.18
N GLN A 482 16.04 -18.65 20.68
CA GLN A 482 15.27 -18.45 21.92
C GLN A 482 13.76 -18.68 21.74
N LYS A 483 13.28 -18.69 20.48
CA LYS A 483 11.86 -18.93 20.14
C LYS A 483 11.56 -20.39 19.81
N ARG A 484 12.60 -21.25 19.74
CA ARG A 484 12.50 -22.71 19.63
C ARG A 484 12.58 -23.38 20.99
#